data_b003eaa2ea3b5d538b5f49bf586c9ce6
#
_entry.id   b003eaa2ea3b5d538b5f49bf586c9ce6
#
_cell.length_a   1.000
_cell.length_b   1.000
_cell.length_c   1.000
_cell.angle_alpha   90.00
_cell.angle_beta   90.00
_cell.angle_gamma   90.00
#
_symmetry.space_group_name_H-M   'P 1'
#
loop_
_entity.id
_entity.type
_entity.pdbx_description
1 polymer ?
#
loop_
_entity_poly.entity_id
_entity_poly.type
_entity_poly.pdbx_seq_one_letter_code
_entity_poly.pdbx_strand_id
1 'polypeptide(L)'
;METSMNYHGKSGRLTELFLGDLAAERFSPEEYLPSEQKLAEHYQASRNTIRRIIGNLLDDGTLTRCDNHRVRINPEKYHELKAARAVPRQITLAFAYAAYPDAMISDVLAGLKRYTAEHDLRLQQLTSPTGHEPMLRALAHARSLGIDGVLVLPYFMEEYVNVINRLADSGVAVATLSELPGTHCSSICSDDYNGAFAAVNRLIGKYNRPVHFFGPRGEASSTLDRYNAYCRAMTEAGFDREIKTHTSEIQAYGKDPESWTLEDKQERTAELAEAFLKKLMPPASIFCINDYMAQGIYRAAKRLKLEIGRDLTVTGFDDLPMARRLTPPLTSVRSPQGEVGYQAAALLHRLVAGELNIPVHLRVPMEVIERASC
;
A
#
# COMPACT_ATOMS: atom_id res chain seq x y z
N MET A 1 -3.92 -5.28 38.15
CA MET A 1 -2.53 -5.30 37.62
C MET A 1 -2.50 -6.40 36.56
N GLU A 2 -2.80 -6.04 35.31
CA GLU A 2 -2.77 -6.98 34.20
C GLU A 2 -1.33 -7.06 33.67
N THR A 3 -0.67 -8.16 33.97
CA THR A 3 0.60 -8.51 33.35
C THR A 3 0.32 -9.16 32.00
N SER A 4 0.10 -8.35 30.95
CA SER A 4 0.11 -8.86 29.58
C SER A 4 1.55 -9.14 29.19
N MET A 5 1.95 -10.41 29.18
CA MET A 5 3.25 -10.83 28.68
C MET A 5 3.31 -10.59 27.16
N ASN A 6 4.16 -9.67 26.73
CA ASN A 6 4.44 -9.38 25.32
C ASN A 6 5.45 -10.42 24.77
N TYR A 7 4.97 -11.35 23.97
CA TYR A 7 5.79 -12.28 23.21
C TYR A 7 6.25 -11.64 21.89
N HIS A 8 7.56 -11.51 21.64
CA HIS A 8 8.11 -10.83 20.45
C HIS A 8 8.64 -11.79 19.36
N GLY A 9 8.42 -11.47 18.07
CA GLY A 9 8.97 -12.15 16.89
C GLY A 9 8.25 -13.45 16.47
N LYS A 10 8.90 -14.24 15.57
CA LYS A 10 8.38 -15.57 15.13
C LYS A 10 7.96 -16.46 16.28
N SER A 11 8.64 -16.35 17.41
CA SER A 11 8.29 -17.04 18.66
C SER A 11 7.00 -16.52 19.28
N GLY A 12 6.72 -15.22 19.18
CA GLY A 12 5.48 -14.63 19.72
C GLY A 12 4.23 -15.11 18.98
N ARG A 13 4.29 -15.11 17.65
CA ARG A 13 3.18 -15.64 16.82
C ARG A 13 2.95 -17.12 17.08
N LEU A 14 4.02 -17.88 17.22
CA LEU A 14 3.92 -19.31 17.53
C LEU A 14 3.36 -19.54 18.94
N THR A 15 3.71 -18.71 19.90
CA THR A 15 3.12 -18.74 21.26
C THR A 15 1.62 -18.45 21.20
N GLU A 16 1.19 -17.46 20.43
CA GLU A 16 -0.24 -17.15 20.25
C GLU A 16 -1.01 -18.30 19.59
N LEU A 17 -0.45 -18.93 18.55
CA LEU A 17 -1.02 -20.13 17.93
C LEU A 17 -1.13 -21.26 18.94
N PHE A 18 -0.08 -21.49 19.71
CA PHE A 18 -0.06 -22.54 20.73
C PHE A 18 -1.09 -22.29 21.83
N LEU A 19 -1.20 -21.05 22.34
CA LEU A 19 -2.24 -20.65 23.28
C LEU A 19 -3.65 -20.77 22.67
N GLY A 20 -3.79 -20.52 21.33
CA GLY A 20 -5.02 -20.75 20.59
C GLY A 20 -5.44 -22.22 20.60
N ASP A 21 -4.51 -23.07 20.32
CA ASP A 21 -4.76 -24.51 20.29
C ASP A 21 -5.06 -25.08 21.69
N LEU A 22 -4.45 -24.51 22.75
CA LEU A 22 -4.80 -24.82 24.12
C LEU A 22 -6.25 -24.40 24.43
N ALA A 23 -6.65 -23.20 24.06
CA ALA A 23 -8.01 -22.70 24.30
C ALA A 23 -9.08 -23.40 23.45
N ALA A 24 -8.71 -23.86 22.24
CA ALA A 24 -9.57 -24.60 21.30
C ALA A 24 -9.69 -26.10 21.61
N GLU A 25 -9.22 -26.55 22.77
CA GLU A 25 -9.24 -27.96 23.20
C GLU A 25 -8.54 -28.95 22.26
N ARG A 26 -7.62 -28.46 21.43
CA ARG A 26 -6.77 -29.37 20.61
C ARG A 26 -5.82 -30.22 21.46
N PHE A 27 -5.56 -29.76 22.68
CA PHE A 27 -4.87 -30.51 23.72
C PHE A 27 -5.79 -30.55 24.94
N SER A 28 -6.13 -31.75 25.40
CA SER A 28 -6.99 -31.87 26.60
C SER A 28 -6.26 -31.33 27.83
N PRO A 29 -6.94 -30.52 28.68
CA PRO A 29 -6.38 -30.06 29.95
C PRO A 29 -6.03 -31.22 30.91
N GLU A 30 -6.70 -32.35 30.75
CA GLU A 30 -6.49 -33.55 31.57
C GLU A 30 -5.33 -34.42 31.09
N GLU A 31 -4.86 -34.18 29.85
CA GLU A 31 -3.77 -34.94 29.24
C GLU A 31 -2.44 -34.16 29.31
N TYR A 32 -1.34 -34.89 29.16
CA TYR A 32 -0.03 -34.29 29.02
C TYR A 32 0.15 -33.75 27.61
N LEU A 33 0.81 -32.61 27.50
CA LEU A 33 1.22 -32.08 26.21
C LEU A 33 2.08 -33.08 25.43
N PRO A 34 1.96 -33.09 24.09
CA PRO A 34 2.86 -33.85 23.24
C PRO A 34 4.35 -33.47 23.50
N SER A 35 5.26 -34.38 23.16
CA SER A 35 6.71 -34.10 23.30
C SER A 35 7.12 -32.85 22.49
N GLU A 36 8.17 -32.16 22.95
CA GLU A 36 8.77 -31.00 22.22
C GLU A 36 9.03 -31.33 20.74
N GLN A 37 9.39 -32.57 20.42
CA GLN A 37 9.61 -32.98 19.05
C GLN A 37 8.31 -33.02 18.23
N LYS A 38 7.25 -33.64 18.76
CA LYS A 38 5.95 -33.69 18.09
C LYS A 38 5.35 -32.29 17.92
N LEU A 39 5.50 -31.40 18.92
CA LEU A 39 5.07 -30.03 18.84
C LEU A 39 5.89 -29.24 17.80
N ALA A 40 7.20 -29.49 17.71
CA ALA A 40 8.07 -28.89 16.70
C ALA A 40 7.65 -29.27 15.27
N GLU A 41 7.31 -30.54 15.06
CA GLU A 41 6.78 -31.06 13.79
C GLU A 41 5.40 -30.44 13.47
N HIS A 42 4.49 -30.42 14.45
CA HIS A 42 3.14 -29.87 14.28
C HIS A 42 3.16 -28.38 13.90
N TYR A 43 3.98 -27.58 14.57
CA TYR A 43 4.09 -26.15 14.33
C TYR A 43 5.15 -25.76 13.29
N GLN A 44 5.81 -26.71 12.65
CA GLN A 44 6.91 -26.49 11.69
C GLN A 44 7.98 -25.54 12.25
N ALA A 45 8.36 -25.76 13.51
CA ALA A 45 9.28 -24.94 14.26
C ALA A 45 10.48 -25.73 14.78
N SER A 46 11.56 -25.04 15.18
CA SER A 46 12.70 -25.73 15.82
C SER A 46 12.36 -26.20 17.23
N ARG A 47 12.94 -27.32 17.68
CA ARG A 47 12.78 -27.79 19.06
C ARG A 47 13.17 -26.73 20.10
N ASN A 48 14.19 -25.93 19.81
CA ASN A 48 14.62 -24.85 20.69
C ASN A 48 13.55 -23.75 20.81
N THR A 49 12.85 -23.46 19.72
CA THR A 49 11.72 -22.49 19.73
C THR A 49 10.58 -23.02 20.60
N ILE A 50 10.18 -24.29 20.42
CA ILE A 50 9.13 -24.91 21.23
C ILE A 50 9.52 -24.97 22.71
N ARG A 51 10.77 -25.37 23.01
CA ARG A 51 11.26 -25.41 24.39
C ARG A 51 11.19 -24.03 25.06
N ARG A 52 11.56 -22.98 24.35
CA ARG A 52 11.47 -21.61 24.88
C ARG A 52 10.02 -21.19 25.13
N ILE A 53 9.09 -21.56 24.23
CA ILE A 53 7.65 -21.26 24.42
C ILE A 53 7.12 -22.00 25.65
N ILE A 54 7.40 -23.30 25.77
CA ILE A 54 7.00 -24.08 26.94
C ILE A 54 7.61 -23.51 28.22
N GLY A 55 8.88 -23.10 28.18
CA GLY A 55 9.54 -22.45 29.33
C GLY A 55 8.79 -21.20 29.78
N ASN A 56 8.52 -20.29 28.88
CA ASN A 56 7.78 -19.07 29.16
C ASN A 56 6.38 -19.34 29.73
N LEU A 57 5.67 -20.35 29.21
CA LEU A 57 4.34 -20.73 29.69
C LEU A 57 4.35 -21.50 31.01
N LEU A 58 5.48 -22.07 31.39
CA LEU A 58 5.70 -22.61 32.74
C LEU A 58 5.98 -21.47 33.74
N ASP A 59 6.76 -20.48 33.31
CA ASP A 59 7.15 -19.34 34.14
C ASP A 59 5.94 -18.43 34.46
N ASP A 60 4.99 -18.29 33.50
CA ASP A 60 3.75 -17.52 33.71
C ASP A 60 2.60 -18.34 34.33
N GLY A 61 2.85 -19.62 34.61
CA GLY A 61 1.88 -20.52 35.25
C GLY A 61 0.78 -21.03 34.35
N THR A 62 0.81 -20.77 33.04
CA THR A 62 -0.15 -21.33 32.04
C THR A 62 0.01 -22.82 31.92
N LEU A 63 1.23 -23.31 32.02
CA LEU A 63 1.56 -24.73 32.07
C LEU A 63 2.10 -25.12 33.45
N THR A 64 1.98 -26.39 33.80
CA THR A 64 2.49 -26.94 35.06
C THR A 64 3.32 -28.19 34.78
N ARG A 65 4.47 -28.36 35.46
CA ARG A 65 5.24 -29.61 35.47
C ARG A 65 4.66 -30.61 36.44
N CYS A 66 4.55 -31.86 36.00
CA CYS A 66 4.15 -32.98 36.81
C CYS A 66 5.38 -33.83 37.24
N ASP A 67 5.18 -34.76 38.18
CA ASP A 67 6.24 -35.54 38.83
C ASP A 67 7.14 -36.36 37.89
N ASN A 68 6.76 -36.57 36.65
CA ASN A 68 7.55 -37.31 35.62
C ASN A 68 8.13 -36.41 34.54
N HIS A 69 8.42 -35.16 34.83
CA HIS A 69 8.91 -34.16 33.87
C HIS A 69 7.95 -33.88 32.70
N ARG A 70 6.74 -34.41 32.71
CA ARG A 70 5.71 -34.08 31.72
C ARG A 70 5.06 -32.76 32.04
N VAL A 71 4.56 -32.13 31.02
CA VAL A 71 3.91 -30.81 31.10
C VAL A 71 2.43 -30.97 30.80
N ARG A 72 1.60 -30.31 31.58
CA ARG A 72 0.16 -30.20 31.31
C ARG A 72 -0.30 -28.75 31.42
N ILE A 73 -1.51 -28.49 30.92
CA ILE A 73 -2.16 -27.18 31.09
C ILE A 73 -2.56 -27.00 32.55
N ASN A 74 -2.32 -25.82 33.12
CA ASN A 74 -2.83 -25.46 34.44
C ASN A 74 -4.37 -25.28 34.35
N PRO A 75 -5.20 -26.05 35.06
CA PRO A 75 -6.66 -25.97 34.96
C PRO A 75 -7.23 -24.59 35.28
N GLU A 76 -6.69 -23.88 36.27
CA GLU A 76 -7.15 -22.54 36.65
C GLU A 76 -6.87 -21.55 35.52
N LYS A 77 -5.64 -21.53 34.99
CA LYS A 77 -5.25 -20.69 33.87
C LYS A 77 -5.93 -21.05 32.57
N TYR A 78 -6.29 -22.33 32.38
CA TYR A 78 -7.08 -22.77 31.23
C TYR A 78 -8.46 -22.12 31.18
N HIS A 79 -9.17 -22.05 32.32
CA HIS A 79 -10.46 -21.38 32.39
C HIS A 79 -10.33 -19.87 32.11
N GLU A 80 -9.29 -19.23 32.63
CA GLU A 80 -8.99 -17.82 32.34
C GLU A 80 -8.69 -17.62 30.84
N LEU A 81 -7.86 -18.46 30.23
CA LEU A 81 -7.53 -18.42 28.80
C LEU A 81 -8.78 -18.63 27.93
N LYS A 82 -9.63 -19.59 28.30
CA LYS A 82 -10.88 -19.87 27.60
C LYS A 82 -11.87 -18.70 27.74
N ALA A 83 -12.00 -18.13 28.93
CA ALA A 83 -12.86 -16.96 29.16
C ALA A 83 -12.34 -15.71 28.43
N ALA A 84 -11.04 -15.46 28.45
CA ALA A 84 -10.42 -14.33 27.73
C ALA A 84 -10.55 -14.43 26.21
N ARG A 85 -10.65 -15.66 25.67
CA ARG A 85 -10.83 -15.90 24.22
C ARG A 85 -12.28 -16.18 23.82
N ALA A 86 -13.19 -16.40 24.78
CA ALA A 86 -14.63 -16.58 24.53
C ALA A 86 -15.32 -15.24 24.15
N VAL A 87 -14.70 -14.11 24.42
CA VAL A 87 -15.11 -12.82 23.86
C VAL A 87 -14.33 -12.66 22.55
N PRO A 88 -14.97 -12.75 21.37
CA PRO A 88 -14.28 -12.51 20.10
C PRO A 88 -13.71 -11.11 20.15
N ARG A 89 -12.38 -10.99 20.30
CA ARG A 89 -11.72 -9.69 20.17
C ARG A 89 -11.91 -9.25 18.73
N GLN A 90 -12.62 -8.15 18.54
CA GLN A 90 -12.80 -7.55 17.23
C GLN A 90 -11.44 -7.18 16.65
N ILE A 91 -11.10 -7.73 15.48
CA ILE A 91 -9.88 -7.43 14.77
C ILE A 91 -9.83 -5.94 14.46
N THR A 92 -8.71 -5.31 14.76
CA THR A 92 -8.48 -3.90 14.50
C THR A 92 -7.47 -3.73 13.37
N LEU A 93 -7.95 -3.19 12.25
CA LEU A 93 -7.11 -2.75 11.14
C LEU A 93 -6.80 -1.27 11.27
N ALA A 94 -5.66 -0.82 10.78
CA ALA A 94 -5.31 0.60 10.74
C ALA A 94 -4.88 1.03 9.33
N PHE A 95 -5.12 2.30 9.02
CA PHE A 95 -4.54 2.96 7.86
C PHE A 95 -3.60 4.08 8.32
N ALA A 96 -2.33 3.95 7.96
CA ALA A 96 -1.25 4.86 8.34
C ALA A 96 -0.84 5.71 7.14
N TYR A 97 -1.03 7.03 7.23
CA TYR A 97 -0.73 7.98 6.16
C TYR A 97 -0.46 9.38 6.70
N ALA A 98 0.34 10.19 5.98
CA ALA A 98 0.48 11.61 6.29
C ALA A 98 -0.82 12.35 5.99
N ALA A 99 -1.26 13.19 6.91
CA ALA A 99 -2.50 13.94 6.77
C ALA A 99 -2.32 15.14 5.84
N TYR A 100 -2.58 14.94 4.56
CA TYR A 100 -2.81 16.00 3.59
C TYR A 100 -4.07 15.69 2.80
N PRO A 101 -4.84 16.73 2.39
CA PRO A 101 -6.07 16.52 1.66
C PRO A 101 -5.76 15.97 0.26
N ASP A 102 -6.04 14.67 0.06
CA ASP A 102 -5.89 13.98 -1.21
C ASP A 102 -7.12 13.11 -1.48
N ALA A 103 -7.63 13.20 -2.70
CA ALA A 103 -8.76 12.38 -3.14
C ALA A 103 -8.44 10.88 -3.07
N MET A 104 -7.20 10.49 -3.39
CA MET A 104 -6.72 9.11 -3.31
C MET A 104 -6.88 8.55 -1.88
N ILE A 105 -6.43 9.28 -0.87
CA ILE A 105 -6.53 8.86 0.54
C ILE A 105 -8.01 8.67 0.93
N SER A 106 -8.87 9.61 0.52
CA SER A 106 -10.30 9.53 0.80
C SER A 106 -10.95 8.31 0.18
N ASP A 107 -10.60 7.98 -1.06
CA ASP A 107 -11.14 6.83 -1.78
C ASP A 107 -10.62 5.50 -1.20
N VAL A 108 -9.33 5.39 -0.88
CA VAL A 108 -8.75 4.23 -0.19
C VAL A 108 -9.46 4.02 1.16
N LEU A 109 -9.64 5.10 1.93
CA LEU A 109 -10.33 5.03 3.22
C LEU A 109 -11.79 4.59 3.08
N ALA A 110 -12.48 5.02 2.02
CA ALA A 110 -13.85 4.57 1.74
C ALA A 110 -13.89 3.06 1.46
N GLY A 111 -12.94 2.53 0.70
CA GLY A 111 -12.82 1.09 0.46
C GLY A 111 -12.54 0.28 1.73
N LEU A 112 -11.59 0.74 2.56
CA LEU A 112 -11.29 0.14 3.87
C LEU A 112 -12.53 0.11 4.77
N LYS A 113 -13.25 1.23 4.88
CA LYS A 113 -14.48 1.35 5.69
C LYS A 113 -15.56 0.38 5.22
N ARG A 114 -15.74 0.26 3.89
CA ARG A 114 -16.72 -0.68 3.32
C ARG A 114 -16.41 -2.11 3.75
N TYR A 115 -15.19 -2.59 3.52
CA TYR A 115 -14.81 -3.95 3.88
C TYR A 115 -14.91 -4.20 5.40
N THR A 116 -14.41 -3.29 6.23
CA THR A 116 -14.42 -3.47 7.68
C THR A 116 -15.85 -3.48 8.26
N ALA A 117 -16.77 -2.71 7.68
CA ALA A 117 -18.19 -2.75 8.07
C ALA A 117 -18.87 -4.06 7.66
N GLU A 118 -18.57 -4.61 6.48
CA GLU A 118 -19.12 -5.89 6.00
C GLU A 118 -18.66 -7.10 6.83
N HIS A 119 -17.49 -7.01 7.48
CA HIS A 119 -16.84 -8.12 8.19
C HIS A 119 -16.74 -7.91 9.72
N ASP A 120 -17.43 -6.92 10.27
CA ASP A 120 -17.40 -6.58 11.71
C ASP A 120 -15.98 -6.37 12.26
N LEU A 121 -15.16 -5.62 11.51
CA LEU A 121 -13.80 -5.24 11.90
C LEU A 121 -13.76 -3.78 12.36
N ARG A 122 -12.82 -3.46 13.25
CA ARG A 122 -12.56 -2.06 13.63
C ARG A 122 -11.53 -1.44 12.67
N LEU A 123 -11.77 -0.20 12.26
CA LEU A 123 -10.80 0.58 11.50
C LEU A 123 -10.32 1.78 12.31
N GLN A 124 -9.00 1.93 12.43
CA GLN A 124 -8.34 3.09 13.00
C GLN A 124 -7.57 3.86 11.93
N GLN A 125 -7.40 5.16 12.14
CA GLN A 125 -6.54 5.99 11.29
C GLN A 125 -5.33 6.42 12.11
N LEU A 126 -4.14 6.11 11.60
CA LEU A 126 -2.88 6.62 12.12
C LEU A 126 -2.42 7.74 11.20
N THR A 127 -2.72 8.99 11.59
CA THR A 127 -2.40 10.16 10.78
C THR A 127 -1.45 11.08 11.50
N SER A 128 -0.59 11.77 10.74
CA SER A 128 0.28 12.80 11.27
C SER A 128 0.15 14.08 10.43
N PRO A 129 -0.27 15.19 11.03
CA PRO A 129 -0.33 16.47 10.33
C PRO A 129 1.04 17.15 10.18
N THR A 130 2.07 16.66 10.88
CA THR A 130 3.37 17.33 11.02
C THR A 130 4.53 16.53 10.42
N GLY A 131 4.28 15.80 9.33
CA GLY A 131 5.31 15.10 8.59
C GLY A 131 5.52 13.62 8.97
N HIS A 132 6.63 13.04 8.53
CA HIS A 132 6.87 11.59 8.58
C HIS A 132 7.30 11.06 9.95
N GLU A 133 8.06 11.80 10.75
CA GLU A 133 8.55 11.30 12.06
C GLU A 133 7.45 10.91 13.05
N PRO A 134 6.37 11.70 13.26
CA PRO A 134 5.27 11.27 14.11
C PRO A 134 4.57 10.02 13.59
N MET A 135 4.52 9.85 12.26
CA MET A 135 3.99 8.64 11.63
C MET A 135 4.84 7.41 11.95
N LEU A 136 6.18 7.53 11.83
CA LEU A 136 7.10 6.46 12.19
C LEU A 136 6.94 6.04 13.66
N ARG A 137 6.76 7.03 14.58
CA ARG A 137 6.46 6.73 15.98
C ARG A 137 5.13 6.02 16.16
N ALA A 138 4.07 6.46 15.48
CA ALA A 138 2.77 5.80 15.55
C ALA A 138 2.83 4.35 15.05
N LEU A 139 3.50 4.11 13.92
CA LEU A 139 3.73 2.76 13.39
C LEU A 139 4.52 1.88 14.36
N ALA A 140 5.58 2.40 14.97
CA ALA A 140 6.40 1.65 15.94
C ALA A 140 5.58 1.20 17.17
N HIS A 141 4.50 1.92 17.52
CA HIS A 141 3.63 1.61 18.65
C HIS A 141 2.33 0.89 18.24
N ALA A 142 2.09 0.62 16.95
CA ALA A 142 0.83 0.07 16.46
C ALA A 142 0.40 -1.20 17.21
N ARG A 143 1.34 -2.11 17.49
CA ARG A 143 1.05 -3.32 18.28
C ARG A 143 0.56 -3.00 19.71
N SER A 144 1.19 -2.07 20.39
CA SER A 144 0.79 -1.68 21.76
C SER A 144 -0.56 -0.95 21.80
N LEU A 145 -0.98 -0.39 20.67
CA LEU A 145 -2.33 0.17 20.48
C LEU A 145 -3.39 -0.87 20.15
N GLY A 146 -3.01 -2.15 20.13
CA GLY A 146 -3.93 -3.25 19.85
C GLY A 146 -4.30 -3.38 18.38
N ILE A 147 -3.47 -2.88 17.47
CA ILE A 147 -3.65 -3.01 16.02
C ILE A 147 -3.15 -4.38 15.56
N ASP A 148 -4.00 -5.12 14.86
CA ASP A 148 -3.71 -6.46 14.34
C ASP A 148 -3.14 -6.41 12.92
N GLY A 149 -3.62 -5.44 12.11
CA GLY A 149 -3.13 -5.24 10.75
C GLY A 149 -3.05 -3.77 10.38
N VAL A 150 -2.04 -3.37 9.61
CA VAL A 150 -1.87 -1.99 9.17
C VAL A 150 -1.58 -1.89 7.68
N LEU A 151 -2.36 -1.05 6.99
CA LEU A 151 -2.06 -0.54 5.66
C LEU A 151 -1.21 0.72 5.82
N VAL A 152 -0.09 0.81 5.14
CA VAL A 152 0.82 1.96 5.21
C VAL A 152 0.91 2.62 3.83
N LEU A 153 0.69 3.94 3.77
CA LEU A 153 1.15 4.76 2.65
C LEU A 153 2.57 5.25 2.99
N PRO A 154 3.63 4.58 2.48
CA PRO A 154 4.98 4.85 2.93
C PRO A 154 5.59 6.04 2.22
N TYR A 155 6.53 6.73 2.88
CA TYR A 155 7.55 7.50 2.17
C TYR A 155 8.70 6.58 1.74
N PHE A 156 9.34 6.89 0.63
CA PHE A 156 10.49 6.13 0.11
C PHE A 156 11.77 6.53 0.86
N MET A 157 11.85 6.11 2.12
CA MET A 157 12.93 6.42 3.06
C MET A 157 13.31 5.15 3.84
N GLU A 158 14.59 5.00 4.17
CA GLU A 158 15.11 3.83 4.88
C GLU A 158 14.45 3.63 6.26
N GLU A 159 14.11 4.72 6.93
CA GLU A 159 13.42 4.69 8.22
C GLU A 159 12.06 3.97 8.15
N TYR A 160 11.32 4.16 7.04
CA TYR A 160 10.06 3.43 6.81
C TYR A 160 10.30 1.95 6.62
N VAL A 161 11.32 1.55 5.84
CA VAL A 161 11.69 0.14 5.65
C VAL A 161 11.96 -0.52 7.01
N ASN A 162 12.78 0.14 7.84
CA ASN A 162 13.17 -0.38 9.14
C ASN A 162 12.00 -0.51 10.12
N VAL A 163 11.08 0.47 10.14
CA VAL A 163 9.90 0.43 11.04
C VAL A 163 8.89 -0.61 10.55
N ILE A 164 8.62 -0.67 9.27
CA ILE A 164 7.68 -1.64 8.66
C ILE A 164 8.16 -3.07 8.92
N ASN A 165 9.44 -3.36 8.67
CA ASN A 165 9.99 -4.70 8.90
C ASN A 165 9.92 -5.10 10.38
N ARG A 166 10.29 -4.21 11.31
CA ARG A 166 10.15 -4.47 12.75
C ARG A 166 8.70 -4.70 13.17
N LEU A 167 7.76 -3.95 12.59
CA LEU A 167 6.35 -4.11 12.89
C LEU A 167 5.84 -5.48 12.39
N ALA A 168 6.19 -5.88 11.17
CA ALA A 168 5.88 -7.21 10.64
C ALA A 168 6.50 -8.34 11.49
N ASP A 169 7.77 -8.19 11.89
CA ASP A 169 8.45 -9.14 12.77
C ASP A 169 7.80 -9.24 14.16
N SER A 170 7.13 -8.18 14.60
CA SER A 170 6.38 -8.19 15.86
C SER A 170 5.08 -8.99 15.79
N GLY A 171 4.65 -9.43 14.60
CA GLY A 171 3.44 -10.21 14.37
C GLY A 171 2.21 -9.39 13.98
N VAL A 172 2.35 -8.08 13.72
CA VAL A 172 1.30 -7.27 13.10
C VAL A 172 1.30 -7.55 11.60
N ALA A 173 0.11 -7.78 11.01
CA ALA A 173 -0.01 -7.91 9.56
C ALA A 173 0.25 -6.55 8.90
N VAL A 174 1.20 -6.49 7.98
CA VAL A 174 1.56 -5.23 7.30
C VAL A 174 1.37 -5.35 5.80
N ALA A 175 0.73 -4.35 5.21
CA ALA A 175 0.68 -4.14 3.77
C ALA A 175 1.01 -2.67 3.46
N THR A 176 1.64 -2.42 2.30
CA THR A 176 1.95 -1.06 1.82
C THR A 176 1.15 -0.73 0.57
N LEU A 177 0.79 0.55 0.38
CA LEU A 177 0.09 1.05 -0.82
C LEU A 177 1.01 1.22 -2.05
N SER A 178 2.29 0.90 -1.91
CA SER A 178 3.27 0.84 -3.00
C SER A 178 4.34 -0.17 -2.63
N GLU A 179 4.97 -0.75 -3.63
CA GLU A 179 6.13 -1.60 -3.38
C GLU A 179 7.27 -0.74 -2.84
N LEU A 180 7.70 -1.03 -1.61
CA LEU A 180 8.83 -0.35 -0.96
C LEU A 180 10.01 -1.33 -0.91
N PRO A 181 11.05 -1.12 -1.72
CA PRO A 181 12.22 -1.99 -1.76
C PRO A 181 12.86 -2.16 -0.37
N GLY A 182 13.23 -3.39 -0.03
CA GLY A 182 13.84 -3.73 1.27
C GLY A 182 12.82 -4.11 2.35
N THR A 183 11.51 -4.01 2.10
CA THR A 183 10.50 -4.57 3.01
C THR A 183 10.19 -6.02 2.67
N HIS A 184 9.80 -6.80 3.69
CA HIS A 184 9.32 -8.18 3.55
C HIS A 184 7.83 -8.31 3.90
N CYS A 185 7.08 -7.25 3.76
CA CYS A 185 5.63 -7.21 3.95
C CYS A 185 4.89 -7.33 2.61
N SER A 186 3.56 -7.50 2.69
CA SER A 186 2.69 -7.47 1.53
C SER A 186 2.57 -6.05 0.94
N SER A 187 2.17 -5.95 -0.32
CA SER A 187 1.82 -4.67 -0.94
C SER A 187 0.55 -4.79 -1.78
N ILE A 188 -0.17 -3.68 -1.90
CA ILE A 188 -1.29 -3.54 -2.81
C ILE A 188 -1.27 -2.14 -3.40
N CYS A 189 -1.34 -2.07 -4.72
CA CYS A 189 -1.35 -0.80 -5.45
C CYS A 189 -2.20 -0.92 -6.72
N SER A 190 -2.44 0.20 -7.36
CA SER A 190 -2.99 0.21 -8.71
C SER A 190 -1.97 -0.37 -9.70
N ASP A 191 -2.45 -0.96 -10.79
CA ASP A 191 -1.59 -1.46 -11.86
C ASP A 191 -1.19 -0.32 -12.80
N ASP A 192 -0.32 0.55 -12.28
CA ASP A 192 0.16 1.76 -12.97
C ASP A 192 0.83 1.43 -14.31
N TYR A 193 1.56 0.30 -14.36
CA TYR A 193 2.25 -0.12 -15.57
C TYR A 193 1.28 -0.43 -16.71
N ASN A 194 0.32 -1.32 -16.48
CA ASN A 194 -0.63 -1.72 -17.53
C ASN A 194 -1.59 -0.59 -17.87
N GLY A 195 -1.99 0.24 -16.90
CA GLY A 195 -2.79 1.44 -17.13
C GLY A 195 -2.10 2.44 -18.07
N ALA A 196 -0.83 2.75 -17.81
CA ALA A 196 -0.04 3.66 -18.64
C ALA A 196 0.25 3.05 -20.02
N PHE A 197 0.58 1.76 -20.07
CA PHE A 197 0.81 1.06 -21.33
C PHE A 197 -0.43 1.11 -22.24
N ALA A 198 -1.61 0.86 -21.69
CA ALA A 198 -2.87 0.94 -22.43
C ALA A 198 -3.13 2.37 -22.95
N ALA A 199 -2.90 3.40 -22.12
CA ALA A 199 -3.11 4.78 -22.50
C ALA A 199 -2.18 5.24 -23.63
N VAL A 200 -0.89 4.89 -23.55
CA VAL A 200 0.11 5.27 -24.56
C VAL A 200 -0.13 4.52 -25.86
N ASN A 201 -0.38 3.21 -25.81
CA ASN A 201 -0.71 2.41 -27.01
C ASN A 201 -1.96 2.91 -27.72
N ARG A 202 -2.94 3.38 -26.94
CA ARG A 202 -4.14 3.98 -27.53
C ARG A 202 -3.84 5.25 -28.31
N LEU A 203 -3.01 6.16 -27.76
CA LEU A 203 -2.58 7.37 -28.45
C LEU A 203 -1.81 7.02 -29.74
N ILE A 204 -0.89 6.06 -29.66
CA ILE A 204 -0.11 5.60 -30.82
C ILE A 204 -1.05 4.98 -31.89
N GLY A 205 -1.91 4.04 -31.47
CA GLY A 205 -2.80 3.34 -32.39
C GLY A 205 -3.82 4.27 -33.10
N LYS A 206 -4.32 5.30 -32.37
CA LYS A 206 -5.28 6.25 -32.94
C LYS A 206 -4.64 7.27 -33.89
N TYR A 207 -3.44 7.72 -33.59
CA TYR A 207 -2.82 8.84 -34.32
C TYR A 207 -1.57 8.47 -35.13
N ASN A 208 -1.12 7.23 -35.03
CA ASN A 208 0.05 6.67 -35.71
C ASN A 208 1.31 7.58 -35.67
N ARG A 209 1.65 8.05 -34.47
CA ARG A 209 2.79 8.96 -34.24
C ARG A 209 3.37 8.74 -32.83
N PRO A 210 4.65 9.13 -32.63
CA PRO A 210 5.26 9.04 -31.31
C PRO A 210 4.53 9.93 -30.29
N VAL A 211 4.54 9.50 -29.04
CA VAL A 211 3.91 10.19 -27.92
C VAL A 211 4.94 10.90 -27.08
N HIS A 212 4.66 12.12 -26.69
CA HIS A 212 5.49 12.86 -25.75
C HIS A 212 5.10 12.52 -24.31
N PHE A 213 6.09 12.28 -23.45
CA PHE A 213 5.89 12.10 -22.00
C PHE A 213 6.07 13.44 -21.30
N PHE A 214 5.06 13.85 -20.52
CA PHE A 214 5.11 15.07 -19.72
C PHE A 214 4.91 14.78 -18.23
N GLY A 215 5.97 14.90 -17.46
CA GLY A 215 5.97 14.69 -16.01
C GLY A 215 7.36 14.43 -15.44
N PRO A 216 7.52 14.51 -14.11
CA PRO A 216 8.76 14.16 -13.46
C PRO A 216 9.02 12.65 -13.55
N ARG A 217 10.30 12.29 -13.59
CA ARG A 217 10.75 10.93 -13.30
C ARG A 217 11.15 10.88 -11.84
N GLY A 218 10.41 10.12 -11.03
CA GLY A 218 10.64 10.00 -9.60
C GLY A 218 11.03 8.58 -9.20
N GLU A 219 11.36 8.39 -7.92
CA GLU A 219 11.74 7.10 -7.34
C GLU A 219 10.53 6.26 -6.91
N ALA A 220 9.34 6.88 -6.82
CA ALA A 220 8.11 6.15 -6.47
C ALA A 220 7.80 5.08 -7.52
N SER A 221 7.45 3.88 -7.07
CA SER A 221 7.15 2.73 -7.95
C SER A 221 6.11 3.06 -9.01
N SER A 222 5.03 3.78 -8.66
CA SER A 222 4.00 4.22 -9.59
C SER A 222 4.54 5.12 -10.70
N THR A 223 5.42 6.07 -10.36
CA THR A 223 6.06 6.98 -11.32
C THR A 223 6.97 6.23 -12.29
N LEU A 224 7.77 5.29 -11.75
CA LEU A 224 8.64 4.43 -12.55
C LEU A 224 7.83 3.50 -13.46
N ASP A 225 6.78 2.90 -12.96
CA ASP A 225 5.90 2.02 -13.74
C ASP A 225 5.27 2.77 -14.92
N ARG A 226 4.73 3.96 -14.70
CA ARG A 226 4.14 4.81 -15.76
C ARG A 226 5.17 5.17 -16.83
N TYR A 227 6.38 5.54 -16.42
CA TYR A 227 7.45 5.88 -17.37
C TYR A 227 7.96 4.65 -18.13
N ASN A 228 8.19 3.53 -17.45
CA ASN A 228 8.66 2.30 -18.08
C ASN A 228 7.62 1.76 -19.08
N ALA A 229 6.33 1.84 -18.75
CA ALA A 229 5.24 1.48 -19.64
C ALA A 229 5.18 2.37 -20.88
N TYR A 230 5.38 3.69 -20.73
CA TYR A 230 5.52 4.60 -21.85
C TYR A 230 6.70 4.21 -22.77
N CYS A 231 7.88 3.97 -22.21
CA CYS A 231 9.04 3.55 -22.98
C CYS A 231 8.78 2.25 -23.75
N ARG A 232 8.13 1.28 -23.09
CA ARG A 232 7.78 0.01 -23.72
C ARG A 232 6.80 0.19 -24.88
N ALA A 233 5.71 0.94 -24.69
CA ALA A 233 4.74 1.20 -25.73
C ALA A 233 5.37 1.89 -26.96
N MET A 234 6.23 2.87 -26.73
CA MET A 234 6.99 3.54 -27.80
C MET A 234 7.91 2.57 -28.53
N THR A 235 8.63 1.71 -27.81
CA THR A 235 9.53 0.71 -28.41
C THR A 235 8.79 -0.33 -29.24
N GLU A 236 7.67 -0.88 -28.73
CA GLU A 236 6.84 -1.86 -29.45
C GLU A 236 6.21 -1.27 -30.73
N ALA A 237 5.99 0.04 -30.73
CA ALA A 237 5.50 0.76 -31.92
C ALA A 237 6.59 1.20 -32.90
N GLY A 238 7.88 0.93 -32.60
CA GLY A 238 9.02 1.31 -33.45
C GLY A 238 9.50 2.75 -33.27
N PHE A 239 9.12 3.43 -32.17
CA PHE A 239 9.49 4.80 -31.80
C PHE A 239 10.56 4.84 -30.69
N ASP A 240 11.42 3.84 -30.62
CA ASP A 240 12.47 3.74 -29.59
C ASP A 240 13.48 4.90 -29.64
N ARG A 241 13.79 5.40 -30.84
CA ARG A 241 14.74 6.51 -31.04
C ARG A 241 14.19 7.85 -30.55
N GLU A 242 12.89 8.01 -30.59
CA GLU A 242 12.16 9.21 -30.19
C GLU A 242 12.02 9.35 -28.67
N ILE A 243 12.12 8.26 -27.90
CA ILE A 243 11.88 8.27 -26.44
C ILE A 243 12.67 9.39 -25.76
N LYS A 244 13.98 9.51 -26.05
CA LYS A 244 14.83 10.50 -25.42
C LYS A 244 14.40 11.94 -25.72
N THR A 245 14.03 12.24 -26.96
CA THR A 245 13.64 13.58 -27.42
C THR A 245 12.19 13.92 -27.08
N HIS A 246 11.36 12.90 -26.83
CA HIS A 246 9.95 13.03 -26.50
C HIS A 246 9.67 12.95 -24.99
N THR A 247 10.69 12.73 -24.16
CA THR A 247 10.57 12.76 -22.70
C THR A 247 10.92 14.14 -22.18
N SER A 248 9.99 14.75 -21.43
CA SER A 248 10.27 16.02 -20.73
C SER A 248 11.25 15.82 -19.59
N GLU A 249 12.22 16.71 -19.47
CA GLU A 249 13.15 16.76 -18.34
C GLU A 249 12.57 17.68 -17.24
N ILE A 250 11.53 17.21 -16.57
CA ILE A 250 10.93 17.94 -15.45
C ILE A 250 11.52 17.38 -14.16
N GLN A 251 12.18 18.26 -13.39
CA GLN A 251 12.47 17.96 -11.99
C GLN A 251 11.20 18.25 -11.16
N ALA A 252 10.87 17.35 -10.23
CA ALA A 252 9.79 17.58 -9.28
C ALA A 252 9.95 18.96 -8.61
N TYR A 253 8.84 19.57 -8.26
CA TYR A 253 8.74 20.89 -7.62
C TYR A 253 9.92 21.18 -6.69
N GLY A 254 10.83 22.08 -7.03
CA GLY A 254 11.93 22.67 -6.27
C GLY A 254 12.38 22.06 -4.94
N LYS A 255 13.26 22.76 -4.23
CA LYS A 255 13.87 22.22 -3.00
C LYS A 255 12.93 22.20 -1.77
N ASP A 256 11.74 22.82 -1.84
CA ASP A 256 10.80 22.91 -0.71
C ASP A 256 9.35 23.00 -1.21
N PRO A 257 8.81 21.89 -1.78
CA PRO A 257 7.44 21.86 -2.31
C PRO A 257 6.36 21.92 -1.23
N GLU A 258 6.70 21.72 0.05
CA GLU A 258 5.75 21.75 1.16
C GLU A 258 5.29 23.18 1.50
N SER A 259 6.11 24.19 1.20
CA SER A 259 5.78 25.60 1.40
C SER A 259 4.86 26.18 0.32
N TRP A 260 4.62 25.47 -0.78
CA TRP A 260 3.88 25.97 -1.94
C TRP A 260 2.37 25.77 -1.78
N THR A 261 1.61 26.82 -2.09
CA THR A 261 0.15 26.71 -2.22
C THR A 261 -0.22 25.84 -3.43
N LEU A 262 -1.47 25.39 -3.47
CA LEU A 262 -1.97 24.66 -4.66
C LEU A 262 -1.88 25.54 -5.93
N GLU A 263 -2.11 26.83 -5.82
CA GLU A 263 -2.02 27.78 -6.93
C GLU A 263 -0.59 27.95 -7.43
N ASP A 264 0.40 28.03 -6.53
CA ASP A 264 1.83 28.08 -6.89
C ASP A 264 2.25 26.83 -7.67
N LYS A 265 1.82 25.64 -7.21
CA LYS A 265 2.08 24.35 -7.88
C LYS A 265 1.45 24.31 -9.27
N GLN A 266 0.21 24.80 -9.40
CA GLN A 266 -0.50 24.84 -10.68
C GLN A 266 0.13 25.83 -11.66
N GLU A 267 0.53 27.01 -11.19
CA GLU A 267 1.20 27.99 -12.04
C GLU A 267 2.59 27.50 -12.49
N ARG A 268 3.37 26.93 -11.57
CA ARG A 268 4.67 26.36 -11.93
C ARG A 268 4.55 25.23 -12.95
N THR A 269 3.53 24.38 -12.81
CA THR A 269 3.26 23.32 -13.78
C THR A 269 2.90 23.91 -15.16
N ALA A 270 2.13 25.00 -15.19
CA ALA A 270 1.77 25.68 -16.44
C ALA A 270 2.98 26.34 -17.13
N GLU A 271 3.91 26.93 -16.37
CA GLU A 271 5.18 27.47 -16.92
C GLU A 271 6.05 26.37 -17.55
N LEU A 272 6.21 25.24 -16.84
CA LEU A 272 6.94 24.06 -17.35
C LEU A 272 6.28 23.51 -18.61
N ALA A 273 4.96 23.42 -18.62
CA ALA A 273 4.20 22.98 -19.79
C ALA A 273 4.34 23.95 -20.97
N GLU A 274 4.36 25.27 -20.74
CA GLU A 274 4.55 26.28 -21.78
C GLU A 274 5.94 26.17 -22.43
N ALA A 275 6.97 26.01 -21.60
CA ALA A 275 8.33 25.80 -22.09
C ALA A 275 8.48 24.47 -22.88
N PHE A 276 7.73 23.44 -22.48
CA PHE A 276 7.66 22.17 -23.18
C PHE A 276 6.93 22.30 -24.51
N LEU A 277 5.71 22.87 -24.55
CA LEU A 277 4.89 23.02 -25.75
C LEU A 277 5.55 23.90 -26.83
N LYS A 278 6.32 24.91 -26.46
CA LYS A 278 7.09 25.75 -27.41
C LYS A 278 8.13 24.97 -28.23
N LYS A 279 8.51 23.76 -27.79
CA LYS A 279 9.45 22.88 -28.50
C LYS A 279 8.75 21.87 -29.42
N LEU A 280 7.42 21.75 -29.32
CA LEU A 280 6.64 20.79 -30.10
C LEU A 280 6.16 21.38 -31.41
N MET A 281 6.00 20.51 -32.38
CA MET A 281 5.34 20.83 -33.65
C MET A 281 3.98 20.13 -33.70
N PRO A 282 2.87 20.88 -33.63
CA PRO A 282 1.54 20.29 -33.80
C PRO A 282 1.35 19.62 -35.18
N PRO A 283 0.56 18.55 -35.29
CA PRO A 283 -0.20 17.92 -34.21
C PRO A 283 0.66 16.98 -33.36
N ALA A 284 0.58 17.07 -32.04
CA ALA A 284 1.35 16.28 -31.09
C ALA A 284 0.46 15.48 -30.13
N SER A 285 0.92 14.26 -29.75
CA SER A 285 0.28 13.42 -28.74
C SER A 285 1.08 13.47 -27.44
N ILE A 286 0.39 13.70 -26.30
CA ILE A 286 1.03 13.88 -25.00
C ILE A 286 0.39 12.95 -23.97
N PHE A 287 1.22 12.12 -23.34
CA PHE A 287 0.87 11.36 -22.14
C PHE A 287 1.44 12.10 -20.93
N CYS A 288 0.55 12.57 -20.06
CA CYS A 288 0.89 13.23 -18.81
C CYS A 288 0.91 12.20 -17.69
N ILE A 289 1.93 12.27 -16.83
CA ILE A 289 2.10 11.31 -15.72
C ILE A 289 0.92 11.30 -14.73
N ASN A 290 0.21 12.44 -14.61
CA ASN A 290 -1.03 12.57 -13.85
C ASN A 290 -1.90 13.74 -14.39
N ASP A 291 -3.11 13.86 -13.83
CA ASP A 291 -4.07 14.90 -14.25
C ASP A 291 -3.64 16.33 -13.89
N TYR A 292 -2.85 16.50 -12.81
CA TYR A 292 -2.29 17.81 -12.48
C TYR A 292 -1.31 18.30 -13.55
N MET A 293 -0.47 17.40 -14.07
CA MET A 293 0.41 17.73 -15.20
C MET A 293 -0.39 18.02 -16.47
N ALA A 294 -1.46 17.25 -16.74
CA ALA A 294 -2.36 17.52 -17.85
C ALA A 294 -3.03 18.90 -17.72
N GLN A 295 -3.45 19.30 -16.52
CA GLN A 295 -3.99 20.63 -16.28
C GLN A 295 -2.99 21.74 -16.64
N GLY A 296 -1.69 21.53 -16.34
CA GLY A 296 -0.63 22.43 -16.77
C GLY A 296 -0.56 22.57 -18.29
N ILE A 297 -0.66 21.43 -19.03
CA ILE A 297 -0.73 21.43 -20.50
C ILE A 297 -1.91 22.26 -21.00
N TYR A 298 -3.12 22.10 -20.40
CA TYR A 298 -4.29 22.88 -20.79
C TYR A 298 -4.11 24.38 -20.59
N ARG A 299 -3.54 24.79 -19.46
CA ARG A 299 -3.26 26.22 -19.17
C ARG A 299 -2.26 26.79 -20.18
N ALA A 300 -1.18 26.05 -20.45
CA ALA A 300 -0.16 26.45 -21.40
C ALA A 300 -0.68 26.48 -22.85
N ALA A 301 -1.46 25.49 -23.27
CA ALA A 301 -2.10 25.46 -24.58
C ALA A 301 -2.98 26.70 -24.82
N LYS A 302 -3.79 27.09 -23.81
CA LYS A 302 -4.60 28.31 -23.87
C LYS A 302 -3.74 29.58 -24.07
N ARG A 303 -2.59 29.68 -23.37
CA ARG A 303 -1.66 30.81 -23.52
C ARG A 303 -1.05 30.87 -24.92
N LEU A 304 -0.73 29.70 -25.47
CA LEU A 304 -0.12 29.53 -26.79
C LEU A 304 -1.14 29.48 -27.93
N LYS A 305 -2.43 29.58 -27.64
CA LYS A 305 -3.54 29.50 -28.62
C LYS A 305 -3.54 28.14 -29.37
N LEU A 306 -3.12 27.06 -28.72
CA LEU A 306 -3.20 25.69 -29.21
C LEU A 306 -4.52 25.05 -28.77
N GLU A 307 -5.14 24.26 -29.64
CA GLU A 307 -6.44 23.62 -29.40
C GLU A 307 -6.23 22.16 -28.98
N ILE A 308 -6.71 21.83 -27.74
CA ILE A 308 -6.74 20.46 -27.27
C ILE A 308 -7.78 19.65 -28.04
N GLY A 309 -7.42 18.45 -28.47
CA GLY A 309 -8.24 17.59 -29.35
C GLY A 309 -7.93 17.76 -30.83
N ARG A 310 -7.32 18.85 -31.25
CA ARG A 310 -6.91 19.12 -32.61
C ARG A 310 -5.40 19.25 -32.76
N ASP A 311 -4.82 20.29 -32.15
CA ASP A 311 -3.38 20.55 -32.24
C ASP A 311 -2.59 19.69 -31.26
N LEU A 312 -3.18 19.42 -30.12
CA LEU A 312 -2.65 18.57 -29.06
C LEU A 312 -3.67 17.51 -28.64
N THR A 313 -3.29 16.25 -28.65
CA THR A 313 -4.05 15.19 -28.02
C THR A 313 -3.40 14.88 -26.67
N VAL A 314 -4.18 14.88 -25.60
CA VAL A 314 -3.68 14.82 -24.21
C VAL A 314 -4.37 13.72 -23.45
N THR A 315 -3.58 12.84 -22.83
CA THR A 315 -4.07 11.85 -21.88
C THR A 315 -3.44 12.08 -20.51
N GLY A 316 -4.25 12.12 -19.47
CA GLY A 316 -3.85 12.20 -18.08
C GLY A 316 -3.80 10.84 -17.37
N PHE A 317 -3.66 10.90 -16.06
CA PHE A 317 -3.65 9.73 -15.18
C PHE A 317 -4.25 10.11 -13.82
N ASP A 318 -4.94 9.18 -13.16
CA ASP A 318 -5.68 9.19 -11.90
C ASP A 318 -7.20 9.42 -12.04
N ASP A 319 -7.70 10.00 -13.12
CA ASP A 319 -9.11 10.40 -13.37
C ASP A 319 -9.70 11.22 -12.24
N LEU A 320 -8.95 12.22 -11.79
CA LEU A 320 -9.39 13.15 -10.75
C LEU A 320 -10.67 13.89 -11.17
N PRO A 321 -11.50 14.37 -10.22
CA PRO A 321 -12.73 15.11 -10.54
C PRO A 321 -12.56 16.31 -11.47
N MET A 322 -11.35 16.90 -11.50
CA MET A 322 -11.02 18.00 -12.40
C MET A 322 -10.92 17.56 -13.87
N ALA A 323 -10.54 16.31 -14.17
CA ALA A 323 -10.41 15.80 -15.53
C ALA A 323 -11.72 15.97 -16.35
N ARG A 324 -12.87 15.78 -15.72
CA ARG A 324 -14.20 15.95 -16.33
C ARG A 324 -14.58 17.41 -16.56
N ARG A 325 -13.95 18.35 -15.82
CA ARG A 325 -14.27 19.78 -15.88
C ARG A 325 -13.37 20.58 -16.80
N LEU A 326 -12.27 19.97 -17.26
CA LEU A 326 -11.43 20.58 -18.30
C LEU A 326 -12.20 20.70 -19.61
N THR A 327 -11.81 21.66 -20.44
CA THR A 327 -12.44 21.91 -21.73
C THR A 327 -11.39 21.83 -22.85
N PRO A 328 -11.51 20.79 -23.72
CA PRO A 328 -12.44 19.66 -23.67
C PRO A 328 -12.16 18.74 -22.46
N PRO A 329 -13.11 17.87 -22.03
CA PRO A 329 -12.88 16.93 -20.94
C PRO A 329 -11.71 16.01 -21.24
N LEU A 330 -10.86 15.79 -20.20
CA LEU A 330 -9.60 15.05 -20.30
C LEU A 330 -9.83 13.53 -20.31
N THR A 331 -9.32 12.85 -21.31
CA THR A 331 -9.09 11.40 -21.29
C THR A 331 -8.06 11.08 -20.23
N SER A 332 -8.33 10.16 -19.32
CA SER A 332 -7.45 9.84 -18.22
C SER A 332 -7.53 8.37 -17.83
N VAL A 333 -6.46 7.84 -17.26
CA VAL A 333 -6.46 6.50 -16.67
C VAL A 333 -7.05 6.57 -15.27
N ARG A 334 -8.15 5.84 -15.03
CA ARG A 334 -8.82 5.83 -13.72
C ARG A 334 -8.09 4.92 -12.76
N SER A 335 -7.68 5.49 -11.64
CA SER A 335 -7.12 4.76 -10.52
C SER A 335 -8.24 4.24 -9.62
N PRO A 336 -8.35 2.91 -9.38
CA PRO A 336 -9.44 2.30 -8.63
C PRO A 336 -9.18 2.34 -7.11
N GLN A 337 -8.87 3.51 -6.54
CA GLN A 337 -8.39 3.65 -5.16
C GLN A 337 -9.37 3.10 -4.11
N GLY A 338 -10.68 3.21 -4.34
CA GLY A 338 -11.68 2.59 -3.47
C GLY A 338 -11.60 1.06 -3.47
N GLU A 339 -11.32 0.45 -4.61
CA GLU A 339 -11.12 -1.00 -4.73
C GLU A 339 -9.76 -1.42 -4.12
N VAL A 340 -8.71 -0.63 -4.33
CA VAL A 340 -7.42 -0.82 -3.65
C VAL A 340 -7.61 -0.86 -2.13
N GLY A 341 -8.34 0.09 -1.56
CA GLY A 341 -8.65 0.11 -0.13
C GLY A 341 -9.44 -1.10 0.34
N TYR A 342 -10.46 -1.52 -0.42
CA TYR A 342 -11.26 -2.70 -0.11
C TYR A 342 -10.43 -3.98 -0.10
N GLN A 343 -9.65 -4.21 -1.14
CA GLN A 343 -8.79 -5.40 -1.25
C GLN A 343 -7.62 -5.35 -0.25
N ALA A 344 -7.14 -4.16 0.14
CA ALA A 344 -6.14 -4.02 1.19
C ALA A 344 -6.67 -4.50 2.55
N ALA A 345 -7.91 -4.14 2.89
CA ALA A 345 -8.55 -4.64 4.12
C ALA A 345 -8.75 -6.16 4.07
N ALA A 346 -9.18 -6.70 2.92
CA ALA A 346 -9.32 -8.15 2.71
C ALA A 346 -7.97 -8.89 2.87
N LEU A 347 -6.90 -8.34 2.26
CA LEU A 347 -5.55 -8.89 2.38
C LEU A 347 -5.07 -8.91 3.85
N LEU A 348 -5.20 -7.78 4.54
CA LEU A 348 -4.82 -7.67 5.95
C LEU A 348 -5.64 -8.61 6.84
N HIS A 349 -6.95 -8.71 6.61
CA HIS A 349 -7.82 -9.62 7.37
C HIS A 349 -7.36 -11.08 7.22
N ARG A 350 -7.07 -11.53 6.00
CA ARG A 350 -6.56 -12.88 5.73
C ARG A 350 -5.17 -13.13 6.32
N LEU A 351 -4.30 -12.11 6.33
CA LEU A 351 -2.99 -12.18 6.98
C LEU A 351 -3.13 -12.29 8.51
N VAL A 352 -4.05 -11.54 9.12
CA VAL A 352 -4.36 -11.61 10.56
C VAL A 352 -4.94 -12.97 10.92
N ALA A 353 -5.85 -13.51 10.09
CA ALA A 353 -6.44 -14.83 10.27
C ALA A 353 -5.42 -15.98 10.08
N GLY A 354 -4.23 -15.70 9.57
CA GLY A 354 -3.20 -16.74 9.30
C GLY A 354 -3.47 -17.58 8.05
N GLU A 355 -4.41 -17.16 7.19
CA GLU A 355 -4.70 -17.82 5.92
C GLU A 355 -3.60 -17.63 4.88
N LEU A 356 -2.80 -16.58 5.05
CA LEU A 356 -1.66 -16.24 4.20
C LEU A 356 -0.39 -16.17 5.05
N ASN A 357 0.64 -16.92 4.67
CA ASN A 357 1.89 -17.03 5.42
C ASN A 357 3.10 -16.39 4.71
N ILE A 358 2.92 -15.91 3.49
CA ILE A 358 3.94 -15.28 2.66
C ILE A 358 3.48 -13.88 2.25
N PRO A 359 4.39 -12.95 1.98
CA PRO A 359 4.03 -11.66 1.39
C PRO A 359 3.29 -11.85 0.06
N VAL A 360 2.25 -11.06 -0.13
CA VAL A 360 1.43 -11.04 -1.34
C VAL A 360 1.50 -9.65 -1.94
N HIS A 361 1.79 -9.57 -3.24
CA HIS A 361 1.84 -8.31 -3.98
C HIS A 361 0.67 -8.29 -4.96
N LEU A 362 -0.30 -7.40 -4.69
CA LEU A 362 -1.51 -7.27 -5.51
C LEU A 362 -1.44 -5.99 -6.34
N ARG A 363 -1.83 -6.10 -7.61
CA ARG A 363 -2.00 -4.97 -8.52
C ARG A 363 -3.46 -4.93 -8.98
N VAL A 364 -4.16 -3.84 -8.68
CA VAL A 364 -5.57 -3.65 -9.03
C VAL A 364 -5.64 -3.03 -10.43
N PRO A 365 -6.32 -3.68 -11.39
CA PRO A 365 -6.39 -3.19 -12.77
C PRO A 365 -6.98 -1.78 -12.88
N MET A 366 -6.46 -1.01 -13.85
CA MET A 366 -6.89 0.35 -14.17
C MET A 366 -7.63 0.40 -15.49
N GLU A 367 -8.42 1.44 -15.72
CA GLU A 367 -9.22 1.65 -16.92
C GLU A 367 -8.91 3.00 -17.57
N VAL A 368 -8.76 3.01 -18.90
CA VAL A 368 -8.65 4.27 -19.67
C VAL A 368 -10.05 4.84 -19.91
N ILE A 369 -10.34 5.99 -19.32
CA ILE A 369 -11.60 6.70 -19.49
C ILE A 369 -11.48 7.69 -20.64
N GLU A 370 -12.09 7.33 -21.76
CA GLU A 370 -12.06 8.17 -22.96
C GLU A 370 -12.95 9.39 -22.85
N ARG A 371 -12.40 10.52 -23.30
CA ARG A 371 -13.09 11.81 -23.40
C ARG A 371 -12.59 12.58 -24.62
N ALA A 372 -12.94 13.85 -24.74
CA ALA A 372 -12.73 14.64 -25.93
C ALA A 372 -11.32 15.23 -26.09
N SER A 373 -10.37 14.95 -25.19
CA SER A 373 -9.01 15.48 -25.31
C SER A 373 -8.11 14.68 -26.27
N CYS A 374 -8.54 13.47 -26.65
CA CYS A 374 -7.84 12.64 -27.66
C CYS A 374 -8.76 11.68 -28.39
#